data_e1b7f2dd96176be4c4bf7daf37e23da0
#
_entry.id   e1b7f2dd96176be4c4bf7daf37e23da0
#
_cell.length_a   1.000
_cell.length_b   1.000
_cell.length_c   1.000
_cell.angle_alpha   90.00
_cell.angle_beta   90.00
_cell.angle_gamma   90.00
#
_symmetry.space_group_name_H-M   'P 1'
#
loop_
_entity.id
_entity.type
_entity.pdbx_description
1 polymer ?
#
loop_
_entity_poly.entity_id
_entity_poly.type
_entity_poly.pdbx_seq_one_letter_code
_entity_poly.pdbx_strand_id
1 'polypeptide(L)'
;YDKTLYDRLIARDPAGAQRHLLELDPGALAGGAHFLENHDEIRIASHVSPTEHAADALLILGLPGLRLLHDGQLRGACLRTPVHLGRRWPEAVQTRLEALYATLLTACRQSAVGTGEPRLLRPRAAWWDNPSHETVVAVQWQVLPPAFDLVIVNLAPHPSQAYVPLALPGLEARSWVFTDRLGDQRHERLGEDLVNQGFFVDLAPHATHLFHVEPRA
;
A
#
# COMPACT_ATOMS: atom_id res chain seq x y z
N TYR A 1 -15.22 -2.08 -10.30
CA TYR A 1 -14.93 -1.55 -8.96
C TYR A 1 -14.66 -2.67 -7.97
N ASP A 2 -13.55 -2.58 -7.24
CA ASP A 2 -13.28 -3.49 -6.12
C ASP A 2 -14.04 -3.00 -4.86
N LYS A 3 -15.36 -3.22 -4.90
CA LYS A 3 -16.24 -2.83 -3.79
C LYS A 3 -15.95 -3.64 -2.53
N THR A 4 -15.49 -4.89 -2.68
CA THR A 4 -15.17 -5.76 -1.53
C THR A 4 -14.01 -5.21 -0.74
N LEU A 5 -12.91 -4.79 -1.40
CA LEU A 5 -11.79 -4.14 -0.73
C LEU A 5 -12.24 -2.87 -0.02
N TYR A 6 -12.98 -2.00 -0.72
CA TYR A 6 -13.53 -0.77 -0.14
C TYR A 6 -14.32 -1.06 1.13
N ASP A 7 -15.26 -2.01 1.09
CA ASP A 7 -16.10 -2.35 2.25
C ASP A 7 -15.28 -2.87 3.43
N ARG A 8 -14.20 -3.64 3.18
CA ARG A 8 -13.29 -4.11 4.24
C ARG A 8 -12.53 -2.95 4.89
N LEU A 9 -12.01 -1.99 4.09
CA LEU A 9 -11.32 -0.82 4.61
C LEU A 9 -12.27 0.04 5.47
N ILE A 10 -13.46 0.35 4.96
CA ILE A 10 -14.46 1.15 5.70
C ILE A 10 -14.92 0.45 6.99
N ALA A 11 -15.04 -0.87 6.98
CA ALA A 11 -15.39 -1.66 8.16
C ALA A 11 -14.22 -1.84 9.14
N ARG A 12 -13.02 -1.34 8.81
CA ARG A 12 -11.79 -1.56 9.58
C ARG A 12 -11.51 -3.05 9.83
N ASP A 13 -11.62 -3.84 8.76
CA ASP A 13 -11.31 -5.27 8.73
C ASP A 13 -9.98 -5.50 7.97
N PRO A 14 -8.81 -5.20 8.57
CA PRO A 14 -7.52 -5.29 7.90
C PRO A 14 -7.17 -6.72 7.45
N ALA A 15 -7.50 -7.72 8.27
CA ALA A 15 -7.25 -9.12 7.93
C ALA A 15 -8.17 -9.58 6.78
N GLY A 16 -9.43 -9.13 6.77
CA GLY A 16 -10.34 -9.36 5.65
C GLY A 16 -9.90 -8.68 4.36
N ALA A 17 -9.35 -7.47 4.45
CA ALA A 17 -8.81 -6.76 3.30
C ALA A 17 -7.59 -7.49 2.70
N GLN A 18 -6.62 -7.89 3.53
CA GLN A 18 -5.46 -8.68 3.08
C GLN A 18 -5.90 -10.01 2.46
N ARG A 19 -6.78 -10.76 3.15
CA ARG A 19 -7.28 -12.05 2.66
C ARG A 19 -7.98 -11.91 1.31
N HIS A 20 -8.87 -10.91 1.16
CA HIS A 20 -9.53 -10.63 -0.11
C HIS A 20 -8.51 -10.44 -1.24
N LEU A 21 -7.51 -9.59 -1.05
CA LEU A 21 -6.48 -9.34 -2.05
C LEU A 21 -5.69 -10.61 -2.40
N LEU A 22 -5.31 -11.42 -1.40
CA LEU A 22 -4.51 -12.63 -1.58
C LEU A 22 -5.30 -13.81 -2.21
N GLU A 23 -6.63 -13.77 -2.17
CA GLU A 23 -7.53 -14.77 -2.77
C GLU A 23 -7.94 -14.40 -4.20
N LEU A 24 -7.77 -13.14 -4.62
CA LEU A 24 -8.04 -12.74 -5.99
C LEU A 24 -7.04 -13.40 -6.96
N ASP A 25 -7.55 -13.82 -8.10
CA ASP A 25 -6.71 -14.16 -9.25
C ASP A 25 -5.91 -12.92 -9.68
N PRO A 26 -4.62 -13.05 -10.04
CA PRO A 26 -3.79 -11.91 -10.46
C PRO A 26 -4.39 -11.09 -11.61
N GLY A 27 -5.10 -11.74 -12.54
CA GLY A 27 -5.78 -11.07 -13.64
C GLY A 27 -6.99 -10.27 -13.15
N ALA A 28 -7.75 -10.79 -12.19
CA ALA A 28 -8.86 -10.09 -11.56
C ALA A 28 -8.37 -8.90 -10.74
N LEU A 29 -7.27 -9.04 -10.00
CA LEU A 29 -6.63 -7.96 -9.26
C LEU A 29 -6.15 -6.85 -10.21
N ALA A 30 -5.43 -7.21 -11.29
CA ALA A 30 -4.93 -6.27 -12.29
C ALA A 30 -6.04 -5.62 -13.13
N GLY A 31 -7.18 -6.29 -13.31
CA GLY A 31 -8.36 -5.76 -14.00
C GLY A 31 -9.29 -4.95 -13.09
N GLY A 32 -9.04 -4.94 -11.80
CA GLY A 32 -9.84 -4.23 -10.80
C GLY A 32 -9.67 -2.71 -10.86
N ALA A 33 -10.70 -1.98 -10.42
CA ALA A 33 -10.61 -0.56 -10.12
C ALA A 33 -10.67 -0.38 -8.60
N HIS A 34 -9.52 -0.05 -8.01
CA HIS A 34 -9.35 0.13 -6.56
C HIS A 34 -9.55 1.60 -6.18
N PHE A 35 -10.24 1.86 -5.07
CA PHE A 35 -10.62 3.20 -4.67
C PHE A 35 -10.89 3.31 -3.17
N LEU A 36 -10.79 4.51 -2.61
CA LEU A 36 -11.19 4.83 -1.24
C LEU A 36 -12.52 5.55 -1.16
N GLU A 37 -12.92 6.20 -2.22
CA GLU A 37 -14.20 6.91 -2.35
C GLU A 37 -14.58 7.06 -3.82
N ASN A 38 -15.86 7.20 -4.08
CA ASN A 38 -16.42 7.54 -5.38
C ASN A 38 -17.70 8.38 -5.20
N HIS A 39 -18.48 8.59 -6.26
CA HIS A 39 -19.69 9.40 -6.20
C HIS A 39 -20.82 8.77 -5.37
N ASP A 40 -20.82 7.45 -5.16
CA ASP A 40 -21.84 6.73 -4.39
C ASP A 40 -21.47 6.54 -2.93
N GLU A 41 -20.18 6.64 -2.60
CA GLU A 41 -19.64 6.30 -1.29
C GLU A 41 -19.38 7.55 -0.42
N ILE A 42 -19.08 7.33 0.85
CA ILE A 42 -18.68 8.39 1.77
C ILE A 42 -17.33 8.99 1.39
N ARG A 43 -17.07 10.22 1.79
CA ARG A 43 -15.75 10.83 1.67
C ARG A 43 -14.81 10.22 2.68
N ILE A 44 -13.71 9.63 2.23
CA ILE A 44 -12.76 8.95 3.11
C ILE A 44 -12.18 9.87 4.19
N ALA A 45 -11.90 11.13 3.85
CA ALA A 45 -11.37 12.12 4.78
C ALA A 45 -12.33 12.47 5.93
N SER A 46 -13.64 12.16 5.83
CA SER A 46 -14.61 12.32 6.91
C SER A 46 -14.75 11.07 7.80
N HIS A 47 -14.14 9.95 7.42
CA HIS A 47 -14.39 8.65 8.04
C HIS A 47 -13.19 8.11 8.81
N VAL A 48 -11.97 8.30 8.32
CA VAL A 48 -10.75 7.71 8.87
C VAL A 48 -9.82 8.75 9.47
N SER A 49 -8.93 8.32 10.36
CA SER A 49 -7.86 9.17 10.89
C SER A 49 -6.84 9.51 9.79
N PRO A 50 -6.05 10.58 9.93
CA PRO A 50 -5.02 10.93 8.93
C PRO A 50 -3.96 9.84 8.69
N THR A 51 -3.62 9.05 9.72
CA THR A 51 -2.66 7.93 9.59
C THR A 51 -3.28 6.74 8.89
N GLU A 52 -4.51 6.38 9.23
CA GLU A 52 -5.31 5.36 8.54
C GLU A 52 -5.51 5.75 7.06
N HIS A 53 -5.86 7.02 6.78
CA HIS A 53 -5.98 7.54 5.42
C HIS A 53 -4.67 7.37 4.61
N ALA A 54 -3.52 7.61 5.23
CA ALA A 54 -2.23 7.42 4.57
C ALA A 54 -1.98 5.95 4.20
N ALA A 55 -2.30 5.03 5.11
CA ALA A 55 -2.17 3.59 4.89
C ALA A 55 -3.08 3.12 3.75
N ASP A 56 -4.36 3.49 3.81
CA ASP A 56 -5.34 3.14 2.78
C ASP A 56 -4.98 3.75 1.41
N ALA A 57 -4.51 5.01 1.39
CA ALA A 57 -4.09 5.68 0.17
C ALA A 57 -2.88 5.00 -0.48
N LEU A 58 -1.84 4.66 0.31
CA LEU A 58 -0.69 3.93 -0.23
C LEU A 58 -1.08 2.53 -0.69
N LEU A 59 -1.97 1.84 0.02
CA LEU A 59 -2.51 0.56 -0.43
C LEU A 59 -3.09 0.69 -1.85
N ILE A 60 -4.07 1.58 -2.04
CA ILE A 60 -4.73 1.75 -3.35
C ILE A 60 -3.73 2.15 -4.43
N LEU A 61 -2.79 3.06 -4.14
CA LEU A 61 -1.76 3.49 -5.08
C LEU A 61 -0.74 2.38 -5.40
N GLY A 62 -0.49 1.48 -4.45
CA GLY A 62 0.47 0.39 -4.57
C GLY A 62 -0.07 -0.87 -5.24
N LEU A 63 -1.40 -1.04 -5.34
CA LEU A 63 -2.00 -2.20 -6.00
C LEU A 63 -1.88 -2.13 -7.52
N PRO A 64 -1.81 -3.29 -8.23
CA PRO A 64 -2.02 -3.33 -9.67
C PRO A 64 -3.46 -2.99 -10.04
N GLY A 65 -3.70 -2.62 -11.29
CA GLY A 65 -5.03 -2.26 -11.78
C GLY A 65 -5.26 -0.76 -11.86
N LEU A 66 -6.52 -0.35 -12.02
CA LEU A 66 -6.91 1.05 -12.08
C LEU A 66 -6.98 1.63 -10.67
N ARG A 67 -6.31 2.76 -10.48
CA ARG A 67 -6.33 3.54 -9.24
C ARG A 67 -7.28 4.71 -9.43
N LEU A 68 -8.45 4.62 -8.84
CA LEU A 68 -9.45 5.68 -8.95
C LEU A 68 -9.28 6.68 -7.80
N LEU A 69 -8.99 7.92 -8.15
CA LEU A 69 -8.95 9.05 -7.23
C LEU A 69 -10.13 9.97 -7.54
N HIS A 70 -11.06 10.08 -6.59
CA HIS A 70 -12.28 10.86 -6.78
C HIS A 70 -11.99 12.36 -6.68
N ASP A 71 -12.73 13.18 -7.44
CA ASP A 71 -12.58 14.65 -7.38
C ASP A 71 -12.77 15.18 -5.96
N GLY A 72 -11.77 15.93 -5.47
CA GLY A 72 -11.71 16.45 -4.12
C GLY A 72 -10.99 15.56 -3.11
N GLN A 73 -10.77 14.27 -3.38
CA GLN A 73 -10.07 13.34 -2.47
C GLN A 73 -8.67 13.86 -2.12
N LEU A 74 -7.89 14.28 -3.10
CA LEU A 74 -6.52 14.79 -2.90
C LEU A 74 -6.46 16.04 -2.04
N ARG A 75 -7.56 16.74 -1.88
CA ARG A 75 -7.69 17.97 -1.09
C ARG A 75 -8.41 17.75 0.24
N GLY A 76 -8.76 16.50 0.54
CA GLY A 76 -9.42 16.11 1.77
C GLY A 76 -10.87 16.59 1.87
N ALA A 77 -11.62 16.58 0.75
CA ALA A 77 -13.05 16.89 0.77
C ALA A 77 -13.79 15.92 1.71
N CYS A 78 -14.65 16.46 2.57
CA CYS A 78 -15.41 15.71 3.59
C CYS A 78 -16.90 15.62 3.27
N LEU A 79 -17.43 16.55 2.46
CA LEU A 79 -18.84 16.60 2.13
C LEU A 79 -19.13 15.76 0.88
N ARG A 80 -19.99 14.76 1.03
CA ARG A 80 -20.51 14.01 -0.12
C ARG A 80 -21.47 14.89 -0.90
N THR A 81 -21.13 15.16 -2.16
CA THR A 81 -22.01 15.89 -3.06
C THR A 81 -22.95 14.91 -3.76
N PRO A 82 -24.28 15.07 -3.64
CA PRO A 82 -25.22 14.27 -4.40
C PRO A 82 -24.97 14.37 -5.91
N VAL A 83 -25.04 13.25 -6.61
CA VAL A 83 -24.75 13.16 -8.07
C VAL A 83 -25.63 14.04 -8.95
N HIS A 84 -26.80 14.43 -8.44
CA HIS A 84 -27.74 15.28 -9.17
C HIS A 84 -27.43 16.79 -9.09
N LEU A 85 -26.46 17.17 -8.24
CA LEU A 85 -26.07 18.57 -8.10
C LEU A 85 -24.94 18.92 -9.08
N GLY A 86 -25.16 19.97 -9.87
CA GLY A 86 -24.15 20.49 -10.80
C GLY A 86 -22.98 21.22 -10.11
N ARG A 87 -23.02 21.39 -8.79
CA ARG A 87 -21.99 22.08 -8.00
C ARG A 87 -21.83 21.39 -6.64
N ARG A 88 -20.58 21.27 -6.19
CA ARG A 88 -20.29 20.88 -4.81
C ARG A 88 -20.19 22.12 -3.90
N TRP A 89 -20.43 21.93 -2.62
CA TRP A 89 -20.18 22.96 -1.62
C TRP A 89 -18.69 23.30 -1.56
N PRO A 90 -18.34 24.57 -1.37
CA PRO A 90 -16.95 24.95 -1.15
C PRO A 90 -16.49 24.39 0.20
N GLU A 91 -15.34 23.74 0.18
CA GLU A 91 -14.65 23.23 1.36
C GLU A 91 -13.22 23.75 1.42
N ALA A 92 -12.73 24.06 2.60
CA ALA A 92 -11.32 24.39 2.80
C ALA A 92 -10.45 23.19 2.46
N VAL A 93 -9.31 23.45 1.83
CA VAL A 93 -8.32 22.40 1.55
C VAL A 93 -7.70 21.93 2.87
N GLN A 94 -7.67 20.63 3.08
CA GLN A 94 -6.90 20.02 4.16
C GLN A 94 -5.43 19.90 3.72
N THR A 95 -4.63 20.91 3.99
CA THR A 95 -3.24 21.03 3.52
C THR A 95 -2.38 19.82 3.88
N ARG A 96 -2.66 19.17 5.02
CA ARG A 96 -1.97 17.95 5.45
C ARG A 96 -2.25 16.77 4.50
N LEU A 97 -3.49 16.59 4.07
CA LEU A 97 -3.86 15.53 3.12
C LEU A 97 -3.36 15.86 1.70
N GLU A 98 -3.42 17.12 1.29
CA GLU A 98 -2.85 17.54 0.01
C GLU A 98 -1.34 17.26 -0.05
N ALA A 99 -0.60 17.58 1.00
CA ALA A 99 0.82 17.26 1.12
C ALA A 99 1.08 15.74 1.14
N LEU A 100 0.26 14.97 1.85
CA LEU A 100 0.34 13.51 1.87
C LEU A 100 0.22 12.93 0.44
N TYR A 101 -0.83 13.29 -0.30
CA TYR A 101 -1.01 12.80 -1.66
C TYR A 101 0.09 13.26 -2.61
N ALA A 102 0.59 14.49 -2.47
CA ALA A 102 1.73 14.98 -3.23
C ALA A 102 2.98 14.11 -3.01
N THR A 103 3.24 13.74 -1.75
CA THR A 103 4.35 12.84 -1.37
C THR A 103 4.16 11.44 -1.95
N LEU A 104 3.00 10.82 -1.72
CA LEU A 104 2.70 9.46 -2.19
C LEU A 104 2.78 9.36 -3.71
N LEU A 105 2.13 10.28 -4.45
CA LEU A 105 2.14 10.29 -5.90
C LEU A 105 3.54 10.55 -6.48
N THR A 106 4.34 11.38 -5.81
CA THR A 106 5.74 11.61 -6.21
C THR A 106 6.59 10.37 -6.03
N ALA A 107 6.47 9.70 -4.87
CA ALA A 107 7.19 8.46 -4.60
C ALA A 107 6.79 7.35 -5.59
N CYS A 108 5.49 7.16 -5.85
CA CYS A 108 5.01 6.20 -6.84
C CYS A 108 5.57 6.50 -8.25
N ARG A 109 5.57 7.77 -8.68
CA ARG A 109 6.10 8.16 -10.00
C ARG A 109 7.60 7.93 -10.15
N GLN A 110 8.35 7.97 -9.04
CA GLN A 110 9.80 7.73 -9.00
C GLN A 110 10.17 6.26 -8.80
N SER A 111 9.20 5.37 -8.78
CA SER A 111 9.34 3.93 -8.54
C SER A 111 8.81 3.11 -9.72
N ALA A 112 8.91 1.79 -9.62
CA ALA A 112 8.31 0.85 -10.55
C ALA A 112 6.78 0.73 -10.39
N VAL A 113 6.19 1.33 -9.36
CA VAL A 113 4.77 1.22 -9.06
C VAL A 113 3.91 1.73 -10.23
N GLY A 114 3.12 0.83 -10.80
CA GLY A 114 2.22 1.12 -11.92
C GLY A 114 2.84 1.08 -13.30
N THR A 115 4.16 0.88 -13.41
CA THR A 115 4.86 0.75 -14.70
C THR A 115 5.61 -0.57 -14.83
N GLY A 116 5.94 -1.22 -13.70
CA GLY A 116 6.60 -2.52 -13.66
C GLY A 116 5.61 -3.68 -13.56
N GLU A 117 6.17 -4.89 -13.50
CA GLU A 117 5.43 -6.12 -13.23
C GLU A 117 5.09 -6.20 -11.73
N PRO A 118 3.81 -6.27 -11.37
CA PRO A 118 3.39 -6.35 -9.99
C PRO A 118 3.36 -7.79 -9.49
N ARG A 119 3.66 -7.95 -8.20
CA ARG A 119 3.46 -9.21 -7.48
C ARG A 119 2.97 -8.94 -6.07
N LEU A 120 1.75 -9.36 -5.77
CA LEU A 120 1.25 -9.37 -4.40
C LEU A 120 1.96 -10.47 -3.64
N LEU A 121 2.56 -10.12 -2.51
CA LEU A 121 3.31 -11.04 -1.66
C LEU A 121 2.43 -11.48 -0.49
N ARG A 122 2.65 -12.70 0.01
CA ARG A 122 1.94 -13.22 1.19
C ARG A 122 2.85 -13.12 2.42
N PRO A 123 2.67 -12.12 3.31
CA PRO A 123 3.41 -12.04 4.57
C PRO A 123 3.22 -13.28 5.42
N ARG A 124 4.24 -13.64 6.19
CA ARG A 124 4.24 -14.79 7.10
C ARG A 124 4.43 -14.32 8.54
N ALA A 125 3.91 -15.09 9.50
CA ALA A 125 4.09 -14.80 10.91
C ALA A 125 5.58 -14.64 11.27
N ALA A 126 5.87 -13.62 12.06
CA ALA A 126 7.21 -13.38 12.57
C ALA A 126 7.62 -14.46 13.58
N TRP A 127 6.65 -15.01 14.34
CA TRP A 127 6.78 -16.17 15.23
C TRP A 127 5.43 -16.89 15.35
N TRP A 128 5.42 -18.08 15.92
CA TRP A 128 4.34 -19.06 15.84
C TRP A 128 2.96 -18.58 16.35
N ASP A 129 2.90 -17.64 17.29
CA ASP A 129 1.64 -17.14 17.90
C ASP A 129 1.35 -15.66 17.55
N ASN A 130 2.02 -15.10 16.54
CA ASN A 130 1.81 -13.74 16.12
C ASN A 130 0.95 -13.65 14.84
N PRO A 131 -0.36 -13.36 14.95
CA PRO A 131 -1.25 -13.22 13.79
C PRO A 131 -1.14 -11.85 13.11
N SER A 132 -0.33 -10.91 13.61
CA SER A 132 -0.31 -9.53 13.10
C SER A 132 0.13 -9.42 11.63
N HIS A 133 0.79 -10.45 11.09
CA HIS A 133 1.12 -10.52 9.66
C HIS A 133 -0.13 -10.52 8.76
N GLU A 134 -1.31 -10.89 9.27
CA GLU A 134 -2.57 -10.90 8.54
C GLU A 134 -3.13 -9.50 8.26
N THR A 135 -2.51 -8.46 8.82
CA THR A 135 -2.89 -7.06 8.60
C THR A 135 -1.91 -6.30 7.71
N VAL A 136 -0.85 -6.97 7.27
CA VAL A 136 0.21 -6.38 6.45
C VAL A 136 0.00 -6.73 4.98
N VAL A 137 -0.11 -5.73 4.12
CA VAL A 137 -0.14 -5.91 2.67
C VAL A 137 1.20 -5.53 2.08
N ALA A 138 1.75 -6.39 1.21
CA ALA A 138 3.02 -6.15 0.55
C ALA A 138 2.90 -6.41 -0.96
N VAL A 139 3.36 -5.45 -1.78
CA VAL A 139 3.35 -5.54 -3.24
C VAL A 139 4.74 -5.22 -3.77
N GLN A 140 5.35 -6.17 -4.47
CA GLN A 140 6.60 -5.99 -5.18
C GLN A 140 6.33 -5.54 -6.61
N TRP A 141 7.09 -4.53 -7.07
CA TRP A 141 7.02 -4.01 -8.42
C TRP A 141 8.40 -4.01 -9.07
N GLN A 142 8.51 -4.50 -10.30
CA GLN A 142 9.78 -4.59 -10.98
C GLN A 142 9.69 -4.15 -12.44
N VAL A 143 10.56 -3.22 -12.86
CA VAL A 143 10.72 -2.85 -14.28
C VAL A 143 11.90 -3.61 -14.88
N LEU A 144 13.08 -3.46 -14.30
CA LEU A 144 14.32 -4.09 -14.78
C LEU A 144 15.06 -4.75 -13.61
N PRO A 145 15.34 -6.08 -13.69
CA PRO A 145 16.16 -6.72 -12.68
C PRO A 145 17.59 -6.13 -12.68
N PRO A 146 18.30 -6.15 -11.54
CA PRO A 146 17.87 -6.80 -10.30
C PRO A 146 17.09 -5.89 -9.36
N ALA A 147 17.03 -4.57 -9.56
CA ALA A 147 16.34 -3.65 -8.68
C ALA A 147 14.81 -3.81 -8.75
N PHE A 148 14.12 -3.54 -7.65
CA PHE A 148 12.67 -3.53 -7.55
C PHE A 148 12.19 -2.53 -6.49
N ASP A 149 10.90 -2.22 -6.49
CA ASP A 149 10.27 -1.42 -5.45
C ASP A 149 9.28 -2.28 -4.65
N LEU A 150 9.18 -2.02 -3.34
CA LEU A 150 8.38 -2.80 -2.42
C LEU A 150 7.47 -1.87 -1.60
N VAL A 151 6.18 -1.93 -1.90
CA VAL A 151 5.14 -1.27 -1.10
C VAL A 151 4.81 -2.15 0.08
N ILE A 152 4.81 -1.61 1.30
CA ILE A 152 4.38 -2.30 2.51
C ILE A 152 3.46 -1.39 3.31
N VAL A 153 2.30 -1.93 3.70
CA VAL A 153 1.30 -1.20 4.47
C VAL A 153 0.82 -2.06 5.64
N ASN A 154 0.82 -1.50 6.83
CA ASN A 154 0.08 -2.05 7.97
C ASN A 154 -1.30 -1.40 8.02
N LEU A 155 -2.35 -2.15 7.78
CA LEU A 155 -3.74 -1.67 7.81
C LEU A 155 -4.33 -1.61 9.24
N ALA A 156 -3.63 -2.16 10.23
CA ALA A 156 -4.14 -2.26 11.59
C ALA A 156 -3.82 -1.02 12.44
N PRO A 157 -4.67 -0.69 13.44
CA PRO A 157 -4.42 0.36 14.41
C PRO A 157 -3.46 -0.06 15.54
N HIS A 158 -2.73 -1.15 15.36
CA HIS A 158 -1.73 -1.68 16.30
C HIS A 158 -0.43 -2.05 15.57
N PRO A 159 0.70 -2.19 16.28
CA PRO A 159 1.93 -2.69 15.69
C PRO A 159 1.75 -4.08 15.08
N SER A 160 2.45 -4.33 13.97
CA SER A 160 2.39 -5.60 13.24
C SER A 160 3.78 -6.03 12.79
N GLN A 161 4.10 -7.31 12.98
CA GLN A 161 5.38 -7.91 12.58
C GLN A 161 5.14 -9.03 11.59
N ALA A 162 5.97 -9.04 10.55
CA ALA A 162 5.89 -10.05 9.51
C ALA A 162 7.24 -10.32 8.86
N TYR A 163 7.38 -11.50 8.26
CA TYR A 163 8.35 -11.75 7.20
C TYR A 163 7.67 -11.64 5.84
N VAL A 164 8.17 -10.76 4.98
CA VAL A 164 7.70 -10.56 3.62
C VAL A 164 8.58 -11.38 2.67
N PRO A 165 8.08 -12.47 2.07
CA PRO A 165 8.85 -13.26 1.12
C PRO A 165 9.02 -12.47 -0.19
N LEU A 166 10.26 -12.35 -0.66
CA LEU A 166 10.54 -11.64 -1.90
C LEU A 166 10.61 -12.59 -3.09
N ALA A 167 10.23 -12.10 -4.26
CA ALA A 167 10.16 -12.90 -5.47
C ALA A 167 11.14 -12.37 -6.52
N LEU A 168 12.40 -12.78 -6.41
CA LEU A 168 13.47 -12.42 -7.35
C LEU A 168 14.43 -13.59 -7.52
N PRO A 169 14.67 -14.07 -8.76
CA PRO A 169 15.70 -15.07 -9.04
C PRO A 169 17.10 -14.53 -8.70
N GLY A 170 17.94 -15.34 -8.04
CA GLY A 170 19.29 -14.98 -7.66
C GLY A 170 19.39 -13.97 -6.51
N LEU A 171 18.33 -13.85 -5.71
CA LEU A 171 18.30 -12.97 -4.53
C LEU A 171 19.43 -13.31 -3.54
N GLU A 172 19.74 -14.61 -3.38
CA GLU A 172 20.78 -15.16 -2.49
C GLU A 172 22.20 -14.73 -2.85
N ALA A 173 22.45 -14.37 -4.11
CA ALA A 173 23.78 -14.18 -4.65
C ALA A 173 24.50 -12.92 -4.13
N ARG A 174 23.80 -12.02 -3.42
CA ARG A 174 24.34 -10.72 -3.03
C ARG A 174 23.67 -10.13 -1.80
N SER A 175 24.20 -9.01 -1.29
CA SER A 175 23.54 -8.18 -0.28
C SER A 175 22.64 -7.14 -0.93
N TRP A 176 21.60 -6.73 -0.22
CA TRP A 176 20.58 -5.82 -0.70
C TRP A 176 20.40 -4.62 0.22
N VAL A 177 20.15 -3.48 -0.39
CA VAL A 177 19.85 -2.22 0.31
C VAL A 177 18.40 -1.86 0.05
N PHE A 178 17.67 -1.63 1.11
CA PHE A 178 16.29 -1.14 1.12
C PHE A 178 16.32 0.33 1.53
N THR A 179 15.90 1.24 0.68
CA THR A 179 15.81 2.68 0.97
C THR A 179 14.36 3.12 0.89
N ASP A 180 13.81 3.60 2.00
CA ASP A 180 12.42 4.08 2.05
C ASP A 180 12.29 5.42 1.32
N ARG A 181 11.34 5.52 0.38
CA ARG A 181 11.04 6.74 -0.36
C ARG A 181 10.03 7.65 0.36
N LEU A 182 9.39 7.12 1.42
CA LEU A 182 8.40 7.85 2.22
C LEU A 182 8.93 8.30 3.58
N GLY A 183 10.10 7.80 3.96
CA GLY A 183 10.77 8.08 5.22
C GLY A 183 12.28 8.03 5.07
N ASP A 184 12.98 7.94 6.19
CA ASP A 184 14.44 7.92 6.28
C ASP A 184 15.01 6.51 6.56
N GLN A 185 14.14 5.48 6.54
CA GLN A 185 14.58 4.12 6.86
C GLN A 185 15.49 3.56 5.75
N ARG A 186 16.58 2.96 6.18
CA ARG A 186 17.51 2.24 5.32
C ARG A 186 17.95 0.95 5.99
N HIS A 187 17.80 -0.17 5.27
CA HIS A 187 18.19 -1.49 5.76
C HIS A 187 19.14 -2.17 4.81
N GLU A 188 20.08 -2.93 5.34
CA GLU A 188 20.94 -3.83 4.57
C GLU A 188 20.63 -5.27 4.97
N ARG A 189 20.50 -6.17 4.00
CA ARG A 189 20.17 -7.59 4.25
C ARG A 189 21.00 -8.47 3.33
N LEU A 190 21.42 -9.62 3.87
CA LEU A 190 22.01 -10.69 3.07
C LEU A 190 20.91 -11.36 2.23
N GLY A 191 21.22 -11.66 0.98
CA GLY A 191 20.26 -12.30 0.11
C GLY A 191 19.87 -13.71 0.57
N GLU A 192 20.80 -14.45 1.19
CA GLU A 192 20.50 -15.75 1.81
C GLU A 192 19.42 -15.64 2.91
N ASP A 193 19.50 -14.62 3.78
CA ASP A 193 18.50 -14.38 4.81
C ASP A 193 17.13 -14.04 4.18
N LEU A 194 17.16 -13.24 3.11
CA LEU A 194 15.92 -12.85 2.38
C LEU A 194 15.25 -14.05 1.71
N VAL A 195 16.02 -15.00 1.17
CA VAL A 195 15.48 -16.25 0.59
C VAL A 195 14.91 -17.16 1.67
N ASN A 196 15.66 -17.34 2.77
CA ASN A 196 15.29 -18.28 3.82
C ASN A 196 14.12 -17.79 4.68
N GLN A 197 14.14 -16.51 5.06
CA GLN A 197 13.21 -15.93 6.01
C GLN A 197 12.26 -14.91 5.38
N GLY A 198 12.70 -14.17 4.38
CA GLY A 198 12.04 -12.99 3.83
C GLY A 198 12.53 -11.70 4.50
N PHE A 199 12.02 -10.56 4.06
CA PHE A 199 12.28 -9.26 4.66
C PHE A 199 11.46 -9.09 5.93
N PHE A 200 12.12 -9.07 7.10
CA PHE A 200 11.47 -8.81 8.38
C PHE A 200 11.06 -7.35 8.49
N VAL A 201 9.82 -7.12 8.90
CA VAL A 201 9.26 -5.80 9.18
C VAL A 201 8.65 -5.75 10.57
N ASP A 202 8.88 -4.64 11.28
CA ASP A 202 8.21 -4.26 12.53
C ASP A 202 7.55 -2.90 12.29
N LEU A 203 6.25 -2.91 12.13
CA LEU A 203 5.47 -1.81 11.60
C LEU A 203 4.65 -1.16 12.72
N ALA A 204 4.76 0.16 12.87
CA ALA A 204 3.86 0.93 13.71
C ALA A 204 2.41 0.83 13.20
N PRO A 205 1.40 1.23 14.02
CA PRO A 205 0.01 1.34 13.56
C PRO A 205 -0.09 2.18 12.28
N HIS A 206 -0.77 1.65 11.27
CA HIS A 206 -0.96 2.30 9.97
C HIS A 206 0.34 2.75 9.26
N ALA A 207 1.45 2.05 9.52
CA ALA A 207 2.72 2.36 8.89
C ALA A 207 2.67 2.14 7.37
N THR A 208 3.38 3.02 6.65
CA THR A 208 3.45 3.03 5.19
C THR A 208 4.90 3.11 4.74
N HIS A 209 5.33 2.19 3.87
CA HIS A 209 6.67 2.20 3.29
C HIS A 209 6.62 1.93 1.79
N LEU A 210 7.46 2.62 1.06
CA LEU A 210 7.79 2.34 -0.34
C LEU A 210 9.30 2.23 -0.45
N PHE A 211 9.82 1.03 -0.29
CA PHE A 211 11.25 0.78 -0.39
C PHE A 211 11.69 0.65 -1.85
N HIS A 212 12.73 1.38 -2.22
CA HIS A 212 13.55 1.03 -3.35
C HIS A 212 14.59 0.00 -2.91
N VAL A 213 14.68 -1.12 -3.64
CA VAL A 213 15.54 -2.25 -3.28
C VAL A 213 16.52 -2.51 -4.41
N GLU A 214 17.80 -2.42 -4.10
CA GLU A 214 18.89 -2.60 -5.06
C GLU A 214 20.02 -3.42 -4.47
N PRO A 215 20.85 -4.07 -5.32
CA PRO A 215 22.05 -4.72 -4.85
C PRO A 215 22.99 -3.72 -4.18
N ARG A 216 23.63 -4.15 -3.11
CA ARG A 216 24.73 -3.40 -2.52
C ARG A 216 25.90 -3.37 -3.51
N ALA A 217 26.38 -2.16 -3.78
CA ALA A 217 27.57 -1.95 -4.61
C ALA A 217 28.84 -2.55 -3.98
#